data_3c5b3201d06508e89f78c3bcf5b49ec1
#
_entry.id   3c5b3201d06508e89f78c3bcf5b49ec1
#
_cell.length_a   1.000
_cell.length_b   1.000
_cell.length_c   1.000
_cell.angle_alpha   90.00
_cell.angle_beta   90.00
_cell.angle_gamma   90.00
#
_symmetry.space_group_name_H-M   'P 1'
#
loop_
_entity.id
_entity.type
_entity.pdbx_description
1 polymer ?
#
loop_
_entity_poly.entity_id
_entity_poly.type
_entity_poly.pdbx_seq_one_letter_code
_entity_poly.pdbx_strand_id
1 'polypeptide(L)'
;MEKKNYEQKMDIEEDTKKNDQDKEEAKIGHMEEELNNIYPAKPNFGKKISTIQATMNSAESLDTNYSNNLKSIETINSMKSSFENFINNEPKFPPIFKINISKYNYDYKYNTEYFDEIYTNLLLDEKNSKLKIDKDYMEKQNEINDKMREILVDWLIEVHYRFHFKEKTLFQTIFIIDLFLSKKTIQKYNLQLLGVASLLIACKENEVFYPQVKEFLHITDNAYTKRELLNMELYILQILNFEIFNSTSEEFFGILSKALNFNIEQHFLGEYFLYSTLIDYSLLKYKASVVGAACAYIVMKFYNINGYKDLYSTRIISDDNPQKLIKDCARELCFLVKKLTNSKLKSAKEKYSLKEYCYVAILCDSRLRN
;
A
#
# COMPACT_ATOMS: atom_id res chain seq x y z
N MET A 1 52.64 -41.54 -8.01
CA MET A 1 51.47 -41.92 -7.21
C MET A 1 50.66 -40.70 -6.71
N GLU A 2 51.33 -39.64 -6.31
CA GLU A 2 50.63 -38.44 -5.77
C GLU A 2 49.72 -37.68 -6.77
N LYS A 3 50.08 -37.59 -8.06
CA LYS A 3 49.27 -36.93 -9.08
C LYS A 3 47.93 -37.63 -9.35
N LYS A 4 47.87 -38.96 -9.31
CA LYS A 4 46.63 -39.72 -9.47
C LYS A 4 45.67 -39.58 -8.29
N ASN A 5 46.20 -39.38 -7.08
CA ASN A 5 45.39 -39.16 -5.89
C ASN A 5 44.80 -37.74 -5.84
N TYR A 6 45.46 -36.76 -6.49
CA TYR A 6 44.95 -35.38 -6.57
C TYR A 6 43.82 -35.27 -7.60
N GLU A 7 43.94 -35.92 -8.76
CA GLU A 7 42.89 -35.95 -9.79
C GLU A 7 41.63 -36.69 -9.26
N GLN A 8 41.80 -37.85 -8.59
CA GLN A 8 40.66 -38.54 -7.96
C GLN A 8 39.95 -37.74 -6.83
N LYS A 9 40.68 -36.89 -6.11
CA LYS A 9 40.05 -35.98 -5.11
C LYS A 9 39.27 -34.86 -5.76
N MET A 10 39.76 -34.30 -6.88
CA MET A 10 39.03 -33.24 -7.61
C MET A 10 37.76 -33.78 -8.24
N ASP A 11 37.80 -34.99 -8.85
CA ASP A 11 36.61 -35.64 -9.42
C ASP A 11 35.53 -35.93 -8.35
N ILE A 12 35.92 -36.30 -7.14
CA ILE A 12 34.99 -36.56 -6.02
C ILE A 12 34.40 -35.23 -5.48
N GLU A 13 35.17 -34.13 -5.48
CA GLU A 13 34.65 -32.82 -5.08
C GLU A 13 33.72 -32.18 -6.14
N GLU A 14 33.96 -32.43 -7.43
CA GLU A 14 33.05 -32.03 -8.51
C GLU A 14 31.74 -32.81 -8.50
N ASP A 15 31.81 -34.14 -8.31
CA ASP A 15 30.63 -35.00 -8.20
C ASP A 15 29.78 -34.69 -6.94
N THR A 16 30.40 -34.34 -5.82
CA THR A 16 29.68 -33.93 -4.62
C THR A 16 29.00 -32.55 -4.82
N LYS A 17 29.65 -31.58 -5.45
CA LYS A 17 29.06 -30.30 -5.76
C LYS A 17 27.91 -30.42 -6.76
N LYS A 18 28.04 -31.30 -7.75
CA LYS A 18 26.96 -31.55 -8.71
C LYS A 18 25.76 -32.25 -8.05
N ASN A 19 26.01 -33.21 -7.15
CA ASN A 19 24.93 -33.88 -6.41
C ASN A 19 24.23 -32.99 -5.39
N ASP A 20 24.90 -31.97 -4.85
CA ASP A 20 24.27 -30.99 -3.96
C ASP A 20 23.50 -29.94 -4.76
N GLN A 21 23.97 -29.56 -5.96
CA GLN A 21 23.19 -28.72 -6.88
C GLN A 21 21.92 -29.42 -7.38
N ASP A 22 22.00 -30.67 -7.77
CA ASP A 22 20.85 -31.48 -8.20
C ASP A 22 19.82 -31.66 -7.06
N LYS A 23 20.28 -31.78 -5.81
CA LYS A 23 19.39 -31.81 -4.62
C LYS A 23 18.75 -30.49 -4.30
N GLU A 24 19.45 -29.40 -4.53
CA GLU A 24 18.91 -28.04 -4.35
C GLU A 24 17.90 -27.72 -5.45
N GLU A 25 18.18 -28.06 -6.71
CA GLU A 25 17.24 -27.95 -7.82
C GLU A 25 15.98 -28.82 -7.63
N ALA A 26 16.14 -30.04 -7.12
CA ALA A 26 15.00 -30.91 -6.78
C ALA A 26 14.15 -30.35 -5.62
N LYS A 27 14.77 -29.74 -4.62
CA LYS A 27 14.04 -29.02 -3.54
C LYS A 27 13.31 -27.80 -4.06
N ILE A 28 13.93 -27.03 -4.96
CA ILE A 28 13.31 -25.86 -5.61
C ILE A 28 12.13 -26.32 -6.47
N GLY A 29 12.27 -27.41 -7.24
CA GLY A 29 11.19 -28.00 -8.04
C GLY A 29 10.01 -28.48 -7.21
N HIS A 30 10.24 -29.10 -6.06
CA HIS A 30 9.18 -29.53 -5.13
C HIS A 30 8.47 -28.33 -4.49
N MET A 31 9.22 -27.27 -4.17
CA MET A 31 8.68 -26.04 -3.63
C MET A 31 7.89 -25.23 -4.69
N GLU A 32 8.31 -25.27 -5.96
CA GLU A 32 7.56 -24.70 -7.08
C GLU A 32 6.24 -25.47 -7.34
N GLU A 33 6.21 -26.79 -7.16
CA GLU A 33 4.97 -27.58 -7.23
C GLU A 33 4.03 -27.28 -6.06
N GLU A 34 4.53 -27.14 -4.84
CA GLU A 34 3.73 -26.74 -3.69
C GLU A 34 3.17 -25.31 -3.85
N LEU A 35 3.97 -24.36 -4.36
CA LEU A 35 3.54 -23.00 -4.66
C LEU A 35 2.48 -22.96 -5.77
N ASN A 36 2.61 -23.79 -6.82
CA ASN A 36 1.60 -23.91 -7.87
C ASN A 36 0.28 -24.53 -7.38
N ASN A 37 0.33 -25.35 -6.34
CA ASN A 37 -0.87 -25.91 -5.69
C ASN A 37 -1.53 -24.91 -4.73
N ILE A 38 -0.77 -24.01 -4.12
CA ILE A 38 -1.28 -22.93 -3.25
C ILE A 38 -1.80 -21.75 -4.09
N TYR A 39 -1.19 -21.51 -5.27
CA TYR A 39 -1.54 -20.42 -6.18
C TYR A 39 -1.91 -20.93 -7.58
N PRO A 40 -3.10 -21.52 -7.76
CA PRO A 40 -3.53 -22.03 -9.06
C PRO A 40 -3.89 -20.86 -9.97
N ALA A 41 -3.14 -20.67 -11.01
CA ALA A 41 -3.26 -19.78 -12.15
C ALA A 41 -2.29 -18.61 -12.18
N LYS A 42 -1.29 -18.71 -13.06
CA LYS A 42 -0.46 -17.55 -13.45
C LYS A 42 -1.36 -16.44 -13.98
N PRO A 43 -1.29 -15.22 -13.42
CA PRO A 43 -2.12 -14.12 -13.90
C PRO A 43 -1.80 -13.80 -15.36
N ASN A 44 -2.84 -13.67 -16.17
CA ASN A 44 -2.69 -13.31 -17.60
C ASN A 44 -2.60 -11.78 -17.72
N PHE A 45 -1.39 -11.24 -17.64
CA PHE A 45 -1.12 -9.80 -17.68
C PHE A 45 -1.23 -9.16 -19.07
N GLY A 46 -1.21 -9.98 -20.15
CA GLY A 46 -0.92 -9.53 -21.51
C GLY A 46 -1.91 -8.55 -22.17
N LYS A 47 -3.13 -8.35 -21.64
CA LYS A 47 -4.12 -7.45 -22.25
C LYS A 47 -4.29 -6.09 -21.58
N LYS A 48 -3.89 -5.94 -20.29
CA LYS A 48 -4.06 -4.68 -19.55
C LYS A 48 -2.80 -3.80 -19.55
N ILE A 49 -1.64 -4.32 -19.87
CA ILE A 49 -0.35 -3.64 -19.72
C ILE A 49 -0.05 -2.71 -20.88
N SER A 50 -0.38 -3.09 -22.13
CA SER A 50 -0.39 -2.17 -23.26
C SER A 50 -1.31 -0.96 -23.01
N THR A 51 -2.33 -1.14 -22.17
CA THR A 51 -3.25 -0.11 -21.72
C THR A 51 -2.60 0.89 -20.78
N ILE A 52 -1.66 0.49 -19.89
CA ILE A 52 -1.02 1.41 -18.92
C ILE A 52 -0.10 2.38 -19.63
N GLN A 53 0.77 1.90 -20.54
CA GLN A 53 1.63 2.76 -21.34
C GLN A 53 0.80 3.69 -22.23
N ALA A 54 -0.26 3.16 -22.87
CA ALA A 54 -1.21 3.94 -23.65
C ALA A 54 -2.00 4.93 -22.78
N THR A 55 -2.40 4.53 -21.55
CA THR A 55 -3.14 5.39 -20.63
C THR A 55 -2.23 6.47 -20.03
N MET A 56 -0.97 6.16 -19.71
CA MET A 56 0.03 7.17 -19.34
C MET A 56 0.28 8.15 -20.48
N ASN A 57 0.32 7.68 -21.74
CA ASN A 57 0.47 8.54 -22.90
C ASN A 57 -0.77 9.39 -23.20
N SER A 58 -1.97 8.91 -22.82
CA SER A 58 -3.23 9.65 -22.96
C SER A 58 -3.56 10.58 -21.79
N ALA A 59 -2.83 10.50 -20.67
CA ALA A 59 -3.05 11.35 -19.49
C ALA A 59 -2.79 12.84 -19.80
N GLU A 60 -1.93 13.16 -20.76
CA GLU A 60 -1.72 14.54 -21.24
C GLU A 60 -2.96 15.11 -21.96
N SER A 61 -3.77 14.27 -22.62
CA SER A 61 -4.98 14.71 -23.32
C SER A 61 -6.21 14.82 -22.40
N LEU A 62 -6.14 14.29 -21.17
CA LEU A 62 -7.26 14.33 -20.23
C LEU A 62 -7.35 15.66 -19.46
N ASP A 63 -6.25 16.43 -19.35
CA ASP A 63 -6.23 17.70 -18.64
C ASP A 63 -7.09 18.78 -19.28
N THR A 64 -7.26 18.76 -20.59
CA THR A 64 -8.10 19.73 -21.33
C THR A 64 -9.60 19.46 -21.22
N ASN A 65 -10.01 18.20 -20.98
CA ASN A 65 -11.42 17.83 -20.89
C ASN A 65 -11.98 17.83 -19.45
N TYR A 66 -11.12 17.80 -18.42
CA TYR A 66 -11.56 17.74 -17.01
C TYR A 66 -11.96 19.12 -16.48
N SER A 67 -11.37 20.18 -16.99
CA SER A 67 -11.70 21.57 -16.63
C SER A 67 -13.12 21.98 -17.04
N ASN A 68 -13.68 21.34 -18.06
CA ASN A 68 -15.01 21.65 -18.59
C ASN A 68 -16.16 20.83 -17.96
N ASN A 69 -15.87 19.86 -17.09
CA ASN A 69 -16.87 19.01 -16.41
C ASN A 69 -17.00 19.26 -14.91
N LEU A 70 -16.56 20.42 -14.41
CA LEU A 70 -16.91 20.92 -13.10
C LEU A 70 -18.39 21.33 -13.10
N LYS A 71 -19.28 20.34 -13.06
CA LYS A 71 -20.67 20.58 -12.67
C LYS A 71 -20.66 21.11 -11.25
N SER A 72 -20.90 22.42 -11.21
CA SER A 72 -21.38 23.26 -10.12
C SER A 72 -20.79 23.03 -8.72
N ILE A 73 -20.22 24.07 -8.21
CA ILE A 73 -19.92 24.31 -6.79
C ILE A 73 -21.06 23.83 -5.87
N GLU A 74 -22.30 23.87 -6.32
CA GLU A 74 -23.50 23.35 -5.63
C GLU A 74 -23.46 21.84 -5.38
N THR A 75 -22.98 21.03 -6.33
CA THR A 75 -22.85 19.58 -6.13
C THR A 75 -21.76 19.25 -5.10
N ILE A 76 -20.66 20.00 -5.11
CA ILE A 76 -19.57 19.85 -4.14
C ILE A 76 -20.05 20.28 -2.74
N ASN A 77 -20.84 21.36 -2.64
CA ASN A 77 -21.36 21.83 -1.37
C ASN A 77 -22.45 20.89 -0.81
N SER A 78 -23.31 20.33 -1.67
CA SER A 78 -24.29 19.31 -1.29
C SER A 78 -23.61 18.03 -0.80
N MET A 79 -22.51 17.61 -1.44
CA MET A 79 -21.71 16.46 -1.01
C MET A 79 -21.01 16.72 0.33
N LYS A 80 -20.49 17.94 0.54
CA LYS A 80 -19.90 18.36 1.83
C LYS A 80 -20.94 18.35 2.94
N SER A 81 -22.15 18.89 2.71
CA SER A 81 -23.21 18.93 3.72
C SER A 81 -23.74 17.54 4.11
N SER A 82 -23.90 16.63 3.16
CA SER A 82 -24.31 15.23 3.46
C SER A 82 -23.27 14.50 4.30
N PHE A 83 -21.98 14.75 4.04
CA PHE A 83 -20.90 14.15 4.79
C PHE A 83 -20.71 14.83 6.16
N GLU A 84 -20.89 16.14 6.26
CA GLU A 84 -20.90 16.86 7.53
C GLU A 84 -22.04 16.38 8.43
N ASN A 85 -23.22 16.10 7.86
CA ASN A 85 -24.32 15.48 8.59
C ASN A 85 -23.99 14.06 9.07
N PHE A 86 -23.25 13.26 8.25
CA PHE A 86 -22.79 11.93 8.64
C PHE A 86 -21.76 11.98 9.79
N ILE A 87 -20.81 12.93 9.75
CA ILE A 87 -19.78 13.09 10.79
C ILE A 87 -20.31 13.82 12.04
N ASN A 88 -21.22 14.80 11.89
CA ASN A 88 -21.67 15.68 12.98
C ASN A 88 -22.90 15.19 13.74
N ASN A 89 -23.62 14.15 13.28
CA ASN A 89 -24.68 13.51 14.06
C ASN A 89 -24.07 12.75 15.24
N GLU A 90 -23.73 13.46 16.30
CA GLU A 90 -23.23 12.90 17.56
C GLU A 90 -24.36 12.26 18.36
N PRO A 91 -24.38 10.94 18.58
CA PRO A 91 -25.14 10.38 19.66
C PRO A 91 -24.52 10.85 20.99
N LYS A 92 -25.33 11.41 21.88
CA LYS A 92 -24.91 11.79 23.25
C LYS A 92 -24.72 10.52 24.07
N PHE A 93 -23.46 10.09 24.32
CA PHE A 93 -23.16 8.95 25.20
C PHE A 93 -21.94 9.19 26.08
N PRO A 94 -21.88 8.56 27.27
CA PRO A 94 -20.92 8.84 28.33
C PRO A 94 -19.55 8.22 28.07
N PRO A 95 -18.51 8.70 28.77
CA PRO A 95 -17.13 8.34 28.49
C PRO A 95 -16.71 7.04 29.19
N ILE A 96 -15.77 6.41 28.66
CA ILE A 96 -14.76 5.49 29.21
C ILE A 96 -14.61 4.28 28.33
N PHE A 97 -13.58 4.32 27.49
CA PHE A 97 -13.05 3.13 26.88
C PHE A 97 -11.77 2.74 27.62
N LYS A 98 -11.88 1.72 28.47
CA LYS A 98 -10.69 0.93 28.83
C LYS A 98 -10.58 -0.12 27.74
N ILE A 99 -9.54 -0.01 26.91
CA ILE A 99 -9.18 -1.07 25.97
C ILE A 99 -8.99 -2.34 26.78
N ASN A 100 -9.92 -3.27 26.69
CA ASN A 100 -9.87 -4.51 27.45
C ASN A 100 -9.11 -5.55 26.63
N ILE A 101 -7.78 -5.53 26.78
CA ILE A 101 -6.81 -6.34 26.04
C ILE A 101 -6.98 -7.86 26.28
N SER A 102 -7.70 -8.27 27.34
CA SER A 102 -7.72 -9.65 27.82
C SER A 102 -8.58 -10.63 26.98
N LYS A 103 -9.19 -10.22 25.87
CA LYS A 103 -10.17 -11.01 25.13
C LYS A 103 -9.69 -11.54 23.76
N TYR A 104 -8.39 -11.41 23.43
CA TYR A 104 -7.88 -11.69 22.10
C TYR A 104 -7.22 -13.04 21.95
N ASN A 105 -7.61 -13.74 20.86
CA ASN A 105 -6.86 -14.86 20.32
C ASN A 105 -5.47 -14.39 19.87
N TYR A 106 -4.47 -15.17 20.18
CA TYR A 106 -3.08 -14.99 19.78
C TYR A 106 -2.97 -14.81 18.25
N ASP A 107 -2.83 -13.57 17.82
CA ASP A 107 -2.37 -13.23 16.49
C ASP A 107 -0.90 -12.75 16.64
N TYR A 108 0.05 -13.56 16.17
CA TYR A 108 1.48 -13.28 16.30
C TYR A 108 1.93 -11.98 15.63
N LYS A 109 1.12 -11.44 14.71
CA LYS A 109 1.41 -10.17 14.00
C LYS A 109 1.24 -8.96 14.94
N TYR A 110 0.29 -9.06 15.90
CA TYR A 110 0.01 -7.97 16.84
C TYR A 110 -0.13 -8.56 18.25
N ASN A 111 1.00 -8.67 18.96
CA ASN A 111 0.97 -9.11 20.34
C ASN A 111 0.35 -8.01 21.21
N THR A 112 -0.87 -8.25 21.69
CA THR A 112 -1.65 -7.27 22.49
C THR A 112 -0.97 -6.87 23.81
N GLU A 113 -0.07 -7.69 24.33
CA GLU A 113 0.73 -7.40 25.53
C GLU A 113 1.66 -6.21 25.33
N TYR A 114 2.19 -6.03 24.09
CA TYR A 114 3.15 -4.96 23.75
C TYR A 114 2.51 -3.86 22.89
N PHE A 115 1.18 -3.76 22.87
CA PHE A 115 0.46 -2.79 22.05
C PHE A 115 0.96 -1.35 22.25
N ASP A 116 1.02 -0.89 23.48
CA ASP A 116 1.41 0.48 23.82
C ASP A 116 2.86 0.76 23.42
N GLU A 117 3.74 -0.22 23.60
CA GLU A 117 5.17 -0.11 23.26
C GLU A 117 5.36 -0.08 21.74
N ILE A 118 4.73 -0.99 21.01
CA ILE A 118 4.80 -1.04 19.53
C ILE A 118 4.25 0.27 18.95
N TYR A 119 3.07 0.72 19.40
CA TYR A 119 2.45 1.94 18.89
C TYR A 119 3.31 3.17 19.22
N THR A 120 3.87 3.24 20.43
CA THR A 120 4.76 4.32 20.84
C THR A 120 6.03 4.35 20.00
N ASN A 121 6.62 3.20 19.69
CA ASN A 121 7.80 3.10 18.83
C ASN A 121 7.48 3.57 17.40
N LEU A 122 6.34 3.16 16.80
CA LEU A 122 5.91 3.66 15.50
C LEU A 122 5.76 5.19 15.48
N LEU A 123 5.19 5.79 16.54
CA LEU A 123 5.09 7.26 16.65
C LEU A 123 6.45 7.94 16.81
N LEU A 124 7.38 7.31 17.53
CA LEU A 124 8.75 7.82 17.67
C LEU A 124 9.50 7.74 16.35
N ASP A 125 9.35 6.65 15.61
CA ASP A 125 9.93 6.48 14.28
C ASP A 125 9.37 7.51 13.30
N GLU A 126 8.05 7.69 13.25
CA GLU A 126 7.41 8.71 12.43
C GLU A 126 7.91 10.12 12.76
N LYS A 127 8.06 10.45 14.06
CA LYS A 127 8.53 11.75 14.54
C LYS A 127 9.99 11.99 14.22
N ASN A 128 10.84 10.98 14.42
CA ASN A 128 12.29 11.07 14.31
C ASN A 128 12.79 10.75 12.90
N SER A 129 11.92 10.23 12.00
CA SER A 129 12.29 9.87 10.63
C SER A 129 12.93 11.05 9.90
N LYS A 130 14.10 10.79 9.32
CA LYS A 130 14.76 11.69 8.37
C LYS A 130 14.18 11.57 6.96
N LEU A 131 13.39 10.52 6.73
CA LEU A 131 12.77 10.18 5.45
C LEU A 131 11.46 10.95 5.30
N LYS A 132 11.58 12.21 4.90
CA LYS A 132 10.41 13.08 4.67
C LYS A 132 10.13 13.14 3.18
N ILE A 133 8.90 12.76 2.81
CA ILE A 133 8.38 13.00 1.47
C ILE A 133 8.05 14.50 1.36
N ASP A 134 8.57 15.14 0.33
CA ASP A 134 8.17 16.49 -0.03
C ASP A 134 6.76 16.44 -0.64
N LYS A 135 5.77 16.98 0.06
CA LYS A 135 4.36 16.96 -0.39
C LYS A 135 4.12 17.67 -1.72
N ASP A 136 5.04 18.55 -2.12
CA ASP A 136 4.93 19.34 -3.34
C ASP A 136 5.96 18.87 -4.40
N TYR A 137 6.49 17.64 -4.28
CA TYR A 137 7.54 17.14 -5.18
C TYR A 137 7.09 17.08 -6.65
N MET A 138 5.80 16.95 -6.91
CA MET A 138 5.27 16.86 -8.27
C MET A 138 5.51 18.16 -9.06
N GLU A 139 5.53 19.31 -8.39
CA GLU A 139 5.84 20.60 -9.01
C GLU A 139 7.27 20.66 -9.57
N LYS A 140 8.17 19.79 -9.04
CA LYS A 140 9.57 19.69 -9.49
C LYS A 140 9.76 18.68 -10.61
N GLN A 141 8.73 17.91 -10.95
CA GLN A 141 8.77 16.91 -12.01
C GLN A 141 8.41 17.54 -13.36
N ASN A 142 9.25 17.31 -14.38
CA ASN A 142 9.07 17.95 -15.69
C ASN A 142 8.26 17.10 -16.68
N GLU A 143 8.30 15.77 -16.54
CA GLU A 143 7.75 14.83 -17.52
C GLU A 143 6.62 13.96 -16.96
N ILE A 144 6.36 14.03 -15.65
CA ILE A 144 5.28 13.28 -15.00
C ILE A 144 4.34 14.22 -14.24
N ASN A 145 3.12 13.76 -14.02
CA ASN A 145 2.10 14.48 -13.27
C ASN A 145 1.34 13.55 -12.31
N ASP A 146 0.46 14.13 -11.48
CA ASP A 146 -0.34 13.42 -10.48
C ASP A 146 -1.10 12.25 -11.08
N LYS A 147 -1.72 12.43 -12.26
CA LYS A 147 -2.51 11.38 -12.92
C LYS A 147 -1.67 10.18 -13.36
N MET A 148 -0.43 10.41 -13.80
CA MET A 148 0.48 9.33 -14.15
C MET A 148 0.88 8.53 -12.90
N ARG A 149 1.08 9.21 -11.76
CA ARG A 149 1.31 8.55 -10.47
C ARG A 149 0.07 7.76 -10.03
N GLU A 150 -1.13 8.35 -10.11
CA GLU A 150 -2.39 7.68 -9.76
C GLU A 150 -2.57 6.37 -10.57
N ILE A 151 -2.28 6.39 -11.87
CA ILE A 151 -2.36 5.23 -12.76
C ILE A 151 -1.33 4.16 -12.36
N LEU A 152 -0.08 4.57 -12.07
CA LEU A 152 0.96 3.66 -11.60
C LEU A 152 0.54 2.97 -10.30
N VAL A 153 0.04 3.75 -9.33
CA VAL A 153 -0.38 3.24 -8.02
C VAL A 153 -1.56 2.27 -8.16
N ASP A 154 -2.58 2.63 -8.95
CA ASP A 154 -3.73 1.74 -9.19
C ASP A 154 -3.28 0.39 -9.80
N TRP A 155 -2.35 0.43 -10.75
CA TRP A 155 -1.75 -0.78 -11.31
C TRP A 155 -0.94 -1.58 -10.29
N LEU A 156 -0.14 -0.93 -9.43
CA LEU A 156 0.61 -1.61 -8.38
C LEU A 156 -0.32 -2.27 -7.35
N ILE A 157 -1.48 -1.69 -7.06
CA ILE A 157 -2.53 -2.32 -6.23
C ILE A 157 -3.01 -3.62 -6.89
N GLU A 158 -3.26 -3.61 -8.21
CA GLU A 158 -3.66 -4.83 -8.94
C GLU A 158 -2.55 -5.89 -8.90
N VAL A 159 -1.29 -5.50 -9.15
CA VAL A 159 -0.13 -6.41 -9.08
C VAL A 159 0.00 -7.01 -7.70
N HIS A 160 -0.02 -6.18 -6.66
CA HIS A 160 0.04 -6.59 -5.27
C HIS A 160 -1.04 -7.65 -4.93
N TYR A 161 -2.28 -7.39 -5.30
CA TYR A 161 -3.39 -8.31 -5.08
C TYR A 161 -3.17 -9.67 -5.78
N ARG A 162 -2.73 -9.65 -7.04
CA ARG A 162 -2.53 -10.87 -7.84
C ARG A 162 -1.37 -11.76 -7.34
N PHE A 163 -0.34 -11.15 -6.75
CA PHE A 163 0.78 -11.91 -6.15
C PHE A 163 0.53 -12.25 -4.68
N HIS A 164 -0.59 -11.83 -4.10
CA HIS A 164 -0.91 -12.04 -2.69
C HIS A 164 0.19 -11.56 -1.73
N PHE A 165 0.83 -10.43 -2.05
CA PHE A 165 1.81 -9.83 -1.17
C PHE A 165 1.16 -9.30 0.12
N LYS A 166 1.96 -9.14 1.18
CA LYS A 166 1.51 -8.49 2.41
C LYS A 166 1.17 -7.03 2.16
N GLU A 167 0.18 -6.50 2.86
CA GLU A 167 -0.24 -5.10 2.77
C GLU A 167 0.96 -4.16 2.96
N LYS A 168 1.83 -4.45 3.95
CA LYS A 168 3.05 -3.69 4.21
C LYS A 168 3.93 -3.55 2.96
N THR A 169 4.03 -4.57 2.12
CA THR A 169 4.82 -4.55 0.88
C THR A 169 4.31 -3.48 -0.09
N LEU A 170 2.99 -3.34 -0.24
CA LEU A 170 2.42 -2.29 -1.10
C LEU A 170 2.69 -0.89 -0.55
N PHE A 171 2.41 -0.67 0.75
CA PHE A 171 2.60 0.64 1.37
C PHE A 171 4.06 1.07 1.34
N GLN A 172 4.98 0.14 1.58
CA GLN A 172 6.42 0.36 1.47
C GLN A 172 6.82 0.68 0.02
N THR A 173 6.25 -0.01 -0.97
CA THR A 173 6.49 0.26 -2.40
C THR A 173 6.15 1.70 -2.75
N ILE A 174 4.95 2.16 -2.39
CA ILE A 174 4.50 3.51 -2.70
C ILE A 174 5.32 4.55 -1.94
N PHE A 175 5.68 4.28 -0.68
CA PHE A 175 6.57 5.13 0.09
C PHE A 175 7.94 5.31 -0.60
N ILE A 176 8.56 4.23 -1.09
CA ILE A 176 9.84 4.29 -1.81
C ILE A 176 9.70 5.14 -3.09
N ILE A 177 8.62 4.97 -3.85
CA ILE A 177 8.35 5.75 -5.06
C ILE A 177 8.26 7.25 -4.72
N ASP A 178 7.43 7.62 -3.76
CA ASP A 178 7.21 9.03 -3.38
C ASP A 178 8.47 9.66 -2.78
N LEU A 179 9.22 8.91 -1.98
CA LEU A 179 10.49 9.37 -1.41
C LEU A 179 11.56 9.58 -2.49
N PHE A 180 11.65 8.67 -3.47
CA PHE A 180 12.55 8.84 -4.60
C PHE A 180 12.18 10.07 -5.43
N LEU A 181 10.90 10.23 -5.78
CA LEU A 181 10.39 11.36 -6.56
C LEU A 181 10.55 12.70 -5.84
N SER A 182 10.58 12.69 -4.51
CA SER A 182 10.90 13.87 -3.70
C SER A 182 12.35 14.33 -3.84
N LYS A 183 13.26 13.41 -4.18
CA LYS A 183 14.70 13.66 -4.26
C LYS A 183 15.22 13.80 -5.68
N LYS A 184 14.56 13.18 -6.66
CA LYS A 184 15.00 13.10 -8.06
C LYS A 184 13.82 13.21 -9.03
N THR A 185 14.08 13.89 -10.15
CA THR A 185 13.17 13.87 -11.31
C THR A 185 13.34 12.58 -12.09
N ILE A 186 12.25 12.13 -12.74
CA ILE A 186 12.27 10.94 -13.57
C ILE A 186 11.65 11.23 -14.93
N GLN A 187 12.13 10.54 -15.95
CA GLN A 187 11.52 10.57 -17.28
C GLN A 187 10.29 9.69 -17.31
N LYS A 188 9.27 10.11 -18.06
CA LYS A 188 7.97 9.44 -18.18
C LYS A 188 8.10 7.94 -18.48
N TYR A 189 8.97 7.55 -19.40
CA TYR A 189 9.16 6.14 -19.76
C TYR A 189 9.76 5.26 -18.66
N ASN A 190 10.43 5.87 -17.68
CA ASN A 190 11.02 5.17 -16.54
C ASN A 190 10.09 5.09 -15.32
N LEU A 191 8.91 5.73 -15.36
CA LEU A 191 8.02 5.77 -14.20
C LEU A 191 7.52 4.37 -13.81
N GLN A 192 7.17 3.53 -14.79
CA GLN A 192 6.78 2.14 -14.54
C GLN A 192 7.97 1.31 -14.02
N LEU A 193 9.17 1.51 -14.58
CA LEU A 193 10.39 0.85 -14.11
C LEU A 193 10.71 1.21 -12.66
N LEU A 194 10.54 2.49 -12.28
CA LEU A 194 10.64 2.93 -10.89
C LEU A 194 9.65 2.16 -10.00
N GLY A 195 8.39 2.04 -10.42
CA GLY A 195 7.36 1.30 -9.68
C GLY A 195 7.73 -0.15 -9.45
N VAL A 196 8.15 -0.85 -10.50
CA VAL A 196 8.53 -2.28 -10.41
C VAL A 196 9.81 -2.48 -9.60
N ALA A 197 10.81 -1.61 -9.75
CA ALA A 197 12.03 -1.69 -8.95
C ALA A 197 11.76 -1.41 -7.47
N SER A 198 10.89 -0.45 -7.16
CA SER A 198 10.44 -0.18 -5.77
C SER A 198 9.69 -1.37 -5.18
N LEU A 199 8.83 -2.03 -5.98
CA LEU A 199 8.13 -3.25 -5.55
C LEU A 199 9.12 -4.39 -5.28
N LEU A 200 10.13 -4.58 -6.14
CA LEU A 200 11.18 -5.57 -5.93
C LEU A 200 11.94 -5.33 -4.62
N ILE A 201 12.29 -4.08 -4.31
CA ILE A 201 12.93 -3.70 -3.05
C ILE A 201 12.03 -4.03 -1.86
N ALA A 202 10.77 -3.61 -1.91
CA ALA A 202 9.80 -3.85 -0.84
C ALA A 202 9.51 -5.34 -0.63
N CYS A 203 9.44 -6.14 -1.71
CA CYS A 203 9.30 -7.59 -1.62
C CYS A 203 10.50 -8.24 -0.94
N LYS A 204 11.73 -7.86 -1.29
CA LYS A 204 12.94 -8.39 -0.64
C LYS A 204 12.98 -8.10 0.86
N GLU A 205 12.36 -7.02 1.31
CA GLU A 205 12.30 -6.62 2.71
C GLU A 205 11.19 -7.34 3.49
N ASN A 206 10.01 -7.43 2.91
CA ASN A 206 8.80 -7.80 3.67
C ASN A 206 8.32 -9.23 3.41
N GLU A 207 8.67 -9.83 2.26
CA GLU A 207 8.19 -11.17 1.89
C GLU A 207 9.20 -12.25 2.24
N VAL A 208 8.71 -13.38 2.78
CA VAL A 208 9.56 -14.55 3.04
C VAL A 208 9.95 -15.20 1.72
N PHE A 209 8.98 -15.31 0.81
CA PHE A 209 9.16 -15.79 -0.55
C PHE A 209 8.69 -14.72 -1.52
N TYR A 210 9.60 -14.16 -2.30
CA TYR A 210 9.28 -13.15 -3.30
C TYR A 210 9.55 -13.68 -4.71
N PRO A 211 8.83 -13.19 -5.74
CA PRO A 211 8.97 -13.62 -7.12
C PRO A 211 10.39 -13.39 -7.65
N GLN A 212 10.81 -14.22 -8.60
CA GLN A 212 12.08 -14.03 -9.28
C GLN A 212 12.04 -12.78 -10.17
N VAL A 213 13.21 -12.20 -10.47
CA VAL A 213 13.33 -11.01 -11.34
C VAL A 213 12.61 -11.18 -12.68
N LYS A 214 12.61 -12.38 -13.25
CA LYS A 214 11.88 -12.69 -14.50
C LYS A 214 10.38 -12.42 -14.42
N GLU A 215 9.76 -12.63 -13.24
CA GLU A 215 8.32 -12.40 -13.02
C GLU A 215 8.01 -10.91 -12.94
N PHE A 216 8.89 -10.13 -12.32
CA PHE A 216 8.80 -8.66 -12.34
C PHE A 216 8.96 -8.08 -13.75
N LEU A 217 9.74 -8.70 -14.63
CA LEU A 217 9.81 -8.32 -16.03
C LEU A 217 8.55 -8.72 -16.78
N HIS A 218 8.02 -9.90 -16.50
CA HIS A 218 6.80 -10.38 -17.14
C HIS A 218 5.58 -9.49 -16.84
N ILE A 219 5.44 -8.95 -15.63
CA ILE A 219 4.34 -8.02 -15.31
C ILE A 219 4.43 -6.69 -16.06
N THR A 220 5.58 -6.36 -16.64
CA THR A 220 5.76 -5.20 -17.53
C THR A 220 5.68 -5.56 -19.00
N ASP A 221 5.22 -6.77 -19.32
CA ASP A 221 5.21 -7.34 -20.69
C ASP A 221 6.61 -7.32 -21.32
N ASN A 222 7.63 -7.53 -20.50
CA ASN A 222 9.05 -7.48 -20.88
C ASN A 222 9.47 -6.14 -21.52
N ALA A 223 8.82 -5.03 -21.13
CA ALA A 223 9.19 -3.70 -21.61
C ALA A 223 10.61 -3.29 -21.19
N TYR A 224 11.15 -3.95 -20.17
CA TYR A 224 12.49 -3.68 -19.64
C TYR A 224 13.31 -4.96 -19.58
N THR A 225 14.64 -4.80 -19.63
CA THR A 225 15.59 -5.89 -19.44
C THR A 225 15.89 -6.11 -17.96
N LYS A 226 16.38 -7.31 -17.61
CA LYS A 226 16.86 -7.61 -16.26
C LYS A 226 17.91 -6.59 -15.79
N ARG A 227 18.79 -6.15 -16.68
CA ARG A 227 19.84 -5.18 -16.37
C ARG A 227 19.27 -3.81 -16.01
N GLU A 228 18.28 -3.34 -16.73
CA GLU A 228 17.61 -2.07 -16.45
C GLU A 228 16.89 -2.11 -15.09
N LEU A 229 16.17 -3.19 -14.79
CA LEU A 229 15.48 -3.36 -13.52
C LEU A 229 16.47 -3.35 -12.34
N LEU A 230 17.56 -4.12 -12.41
CA LEU A 230 18.56 -4.19 -11.33
C LEU A 230 19.37 -2.88 -11.23
N ASN A 231 19.61 -2.18 -12.33
CA ASN A 231 20.25 -0.86 -12.30
C ASN A 231 19.31 0.17 -11.63
N MET A 232 18.02 0.13 -11.91
CA MET A 232 17.03 1.02 -11.26
C MET A 232 16.91 0.70 -9.76
N GLU A 233 16.90 -0.56 -9.36
CA GLU A 233 16.96 -0.97 -7.96
C GLU A 233 18.16 -0.34 -7.25
N LEU A 234 19.36 -0.53 -7.81
CA LEU A 234 20.57 0.03 -7.22
C LEU A 234 20.52 1.56 -7.17
N TYR A 235 20.02 2.21 -8.23
CA TYR A 235 19.90 3.65 -8.29
C TYR A 235 18.96 4.20 -7.22
N ILE A 236 17.79 3.55 -7.01
CA ILE A 236 16.87 3.91 -5.92
C ILE A 236 17.58 3.82 -4.57
N LEU A 237 18.23 2.69 -4.28
CA LEU A 237 18.91 2.47 -3.00
C LEU A 237 20.02 3.49 -2.76
N GLN A 238 20.80 3.85 -3.78
CA GLN A 238 21.83 4.88 -3.68
C GLN A 238 21.25 6.27 -3.39
N ILE A 239 20.18 6.68 -4.09
CA ILE A 239 19.52 7.98 -3.86
C ILE A 239 18.93 8.06 -2.46
N LEU A 240 18.42 6.95 -1.94
CA LEU A 240 17.83 6.85 -0.62
C LEU A 240 18.85 6.52 0.48
N ASN A 241 20.15 6.39 0.15
CA ASN A 241 21.23 5.98 1.07
C ASN A 241 20.90 4.68 1.81
N PHE A 242 20.18 3.74 1.17
CA PHE A 242 19.68 2.50 1.77
C PHE A 242 18.73 2.72 2.97
N GLU A 243 18.28 3.94 3.20
CA GLU A 243 17.28 4.25 4.20
C GLU A 243 15.90 4.18 3.55
N ILE A 244 15.24 3.03 3.66
CA ILE A 244 13.95 2.75 3.02
C ILE A 244 12.85 2.42 4.01
N PHE A 245 13.19 2.26 5.29
CA PHE A 245 12.24 1.87 6.32
C PHE A 245 11.48 3.08 6.86
N ASN A 246 10.15 2.96 6.93
CA ASN A 246 9.28 3.96 7.56
C ASN A 246 8.03 3.30 8.14
N SER A 247 7.48 3.88 9.19
CA SER A 247 6.18 3.46 9.74
C SER A 247 5.07 3.82 8.76
N THR A 248 4.25 2.84 8.38
CA THR A 248 3.19 3.00 7.37
C THR A 248 1.82 3.21 8.00
N SER A 249 0.91 3.83 7.27
CA SER A 249 -0.49 4.00 7.73
C SER A 249 -1.22 2.66 7.93
N GLU A 250 -0.81 1.61 7.23
CA GLU A 250 -1.31 0.25 7.43
C GLU A 250 -0.94 -0.28 8.82
N GLU A 251 0.31 -0.08 9.26
CA GLU A 251 0.75 -0.52 10.57
C GLU A 251 -0.02 0.19 11.69
N PHE A 252 -0.19 1.51 11.60
CA PHE A 252 -0.99 2.28 12.55
C PHE A 252 -2.44 1.82 12.60
N PHE A 253 -3.08 1.65 11.43
CA PHE A 253 -4.46 1.19 11.36
C PHE A 253 -4.62 -0.25 11.85
N GLY A 254 -3.71 -1.15 11.47
CA GLY A 254 -3.75 -2.55 11.87
C GLY A 254 -3.74 -2.71 13.39
N ILE A 255 -2.89 -1.95 14.10
CA ILE A 255 -2.86 -1.92 15.56
C ILE A 255 -4.15 -1.33 16.13
N LEU A 256 -4.62 -0.19 15.61
CA LEU A 256 -5.87 0.43 16.06
C LEU A 256 -7.08 -0.48 15.83
N SER A 257 -7.16 -1.15 14.69
CA SER A 257 -8.22 -2.10 14.37
C SER A 257 -8.32 -3.23 15.39
N LYS A 258 -7.19 -3.77 15.81
CA LYS A 258 -7.13 -4.79 16.88
C LYS A 258 -7.51 -4.20 18.24
N ALA A 259 -6.96 -3.06 18.62
CA ALA A 259 -7.26 -2.39 19.88
C ALA A 259 -8.75 -2.02 20.02
N LEU A 260 -9.38 -1.62 18.93
CA LEU A 260 -10.79 -1.25 18.87
C LEU A 260 -11.73 -2.44 18.66
N ASN A 261 -11.21 -3.67 18.61
CA ASN A 261 -12.00 -4.88 18.40
C ASN A 261 -12.78 -4.91 17.08
N PHE A 262 -12.24 -4.39 16.02
CA PHE A 262 -12.93 -4.47 14.75
C PHE A 262 -13.08 -5.93 14.30
N ASN A 263 -14.28 -6.29 13.86
CA ASN A 263 -14.49 -7.55 13.17
C ASN A 263 -13.86 -7.48 11.75
N ILE A 264 -13.88 -8.62 11.07
CA ILE A 264 -13.22 -8.72 9.76
C ILE A 264 -13.80 -7.76 8.70
N GLU A 265 -15.11 -7.54 8.70
CA GLU A 265 -15.79 -6.62 7.79
C GLU A 265 -15.39 -5.16 8.08
N GLN A 266 -15.34 -4.79 9.36
CA GLN A 266 -14.92 -3.48 9.82
C GLN A 266 -13.44 -3.22 9.48
N HIS A 267 -12.59 -4.23 9.65
CA HIS A 267 -11.19 -4.17 9.28
C HIS A 267 -11.02 -3.94 7.77
N PHE A 268 -11.68 -4.75 6.94
CA PHE A 268 -11.61 -4.59 5.48
C PHE A 268 -12.17 -3.26 4.99
N LEU A 269 -13.19 -2.71 5.66
CA LEU A 269 -13.66 -1.36 5.33
C LEU A 269 -12.56 -0.32 5.56
N GLY A 270 -11.86 -0.38 6.67
CA GLY A 270 -10.74 0.51 6.97
C GLY A 270 -9.58 0.34 5.98
N GLU A 271 -9.24 -0.88 5.61
CA GLU A 271 -8.25 -1.16 4.57
C GLU A 271 -8.67 -0.58 3.20
N TYR A 272 -9.93 -0.68 2.83
CA TYR A 272 -10.43 -0.08 1.58
C TYR A 272 -10.16 1.44 1.54
N PHE A 273 -10.40 2.13 2.65
CA PHE A 273 -10.03 3.55 2.76
C PHE A 273 -8.51 3.75 2.69
N LEU A 274 -7.72 2.94 3.38
CA LEU A 274 -6.26 2.99 3.33
C LEU A 274 -5.72 2.83 1.90
N TYR A 275 -6.19 1.83 1.15
CA TYR A 275 -5.79 1.62 -0.24
C TYR A 275 -6.17 2.79 -1.13
N SER A 276 -7.32 3.40 -0.87
CA SER A 276 -7.75 4.60 -1.59
C SER A 276 -6.80 5.79 -1.35
N THR A 277 -6.19 5.91 -0.13
CA THR A 277 -5.23 6.98 0.15
C THR A 277 -3.97 6.92 -0.70
N LEU A 278 -3.55 5.72 -1.09
CA LEU A 278 -2.34 5.53 -1.89
C LEU A 278 -2.46 6.19 -3.27
N ILE A 279 -3.67 6.23 -3.81
CA ILE A 279 -3.94 6.73 -5.16
C ILE A 279 -3.78 8.25 -5.23
N ASP A 280 -4.34 9.00 -4.27
CA ASP A 280 -4.37 10.45 -4.32
C ASP A 280 -3.13 11.10 -3.70
N TYR A 281 -2.33 11.74 -4.55
CA TYR A 281 -1.14 12.47 -4.17
C TYR A 281 -1.39 13.56 -3.10
N SER A 282 -2.55 14.23 -3.12
CA SER A 282 -2.86 15.32 -2.20
C SER A 282 -2.91 14.90 -0.72
N LEU A 283 -3.04 13.61 -0.44
CA LEU A 283 -3.09 13.05 0.91
C LEU A 283 -1.71 12.85 1.54
N LEU A 284 -0.61 12.99 0.81
CA LEU A 284 0.76 12.95 1.34
C LEU A 284 1.05 14.04 2.38
N LYS A 285 0.20 15.06 2.47
CA LYS A 285 0.27 16.09 3.53
C LYS A 285 -0.02 15.56 4.93
N TYR A 286 -0.71 14.40 5.05
CA TYR A 286 -1.03 13.78 6.32
C TYR A 286 0.04 12.77 6.71
N LYS A 287 0.38 12.73 8.01
CA LYS A 287 1.25 11.71 8.58
C LYS A 287 0.56 10.34 8.55
N ALA A 288 1.33 9.26 8.50
CA ALA A 288 0.83 7.89 8.49
C ALA A 288 -0.08 7.58 9.70
N SER A 289 0.29 8.06 10.90
CA SER A 289 -0.52 7.94 12.11
C SER A 289 -1.89 8.62 11.99
N VAL A 290 -1.94 9.80 11.35
CA VAL A 290 -3.19 10.55 11.10
C VAL A 290 -4.09 9.77 10.14
N VAL A 291 -3.52 9.23 9.05
CA VAL A 291 -4.26 8.44 8.05
C VAL A 291 -4.83 7.17 8.70
N GLY A 292 -4.01 6.42 9.45
CA GLY A 292 -4.47 5.22 10.15
C GLY A 292 -5.61 5.50 11.14
N ALA A 293 -5.46 6.57 11.94
CA ALA A 293 -6.51 6.99 12.89
C ALA A 293 -7.78 7.51 12.19
N ALA A 294 -7.64 8.20 11.04
CA ALA A 294 -8.79 8.67 10.26
C ALA A 294 -9.58 7.50 9.66
N CYS A 295 -8.90 6.45 9.16
CA CYS A 295 -9.56 5.23 8.69
C CYS A 295 -10.30 4.52 9.84
N ALA A 296 -9.68 4.38 11.01
CA ALA A 296 -10.35 3.84 12.20
C ALA A 296 -11.57 4.68 12.60
N TYR A 297 -11.45 6.01 12.58
CA TYR A 297 -12.56 6.92 12.86
C TYR A 297 -13.72 6.76 11.88
N ILE A 298 -13.43 6.63 10.58
CA ILE A 298 -14.45 6.39 9.54
C ILE A 298 -15.18 5.08 9.82
N VAL A 299 -14.46 3.99 10.10
CA VAL A 299 -15.06 2.68 10.43
C VAL A 299 -15.97 2.78 11.64
N MET A 300 -15.52 3.44 12.73
CA MET A 300 -16.34 3.61 13.94
C MET A 300 -17.61 4.41 13.65
N LYS A 301 -17.52 5.47 12.86
CA LYS A 301 -18.70 6.25 12.45
C LYS A 301 -19.61 5.45 11.53
N PHE A 302 -19.09 4.70 10.60
CA PHE A 302 -19.85 3.91 9.64
C PHE A 302 -20.71 2.82 10.33
N TYR A 303 -20.17 2.18 11.37
CA TYR A 303 -20.86 1.13 12.12
C TYR A 303 -21.47 1.62 13.44
N ASN A 304 -21.51 2.94 13.69
CA ASN A 304 -22.01 3.54 14.94
C ASN A 304 -21.32 2.97 16.19
N ILE A 305 -20.01 2.72 16.13
CA ILE A 305 -19.21 2.26 17.26
C ILE A 305 -18.91 3.46 18.16
N ASN A 306 -19.22 3.32 19.45
CA ASN A 306 -18.93 4.34 20.45
C ASN A 306 -17.41 4.41 20.79
N GLY A 307 -16.98 5.49 21.43
CA GLY A 307 -15.59 5.62 21.90
C GLY A 307 -14.60 6.25 20.90
N TYR A 308 -15.05 6.69 19.71
CA TYR A 308 -14.17 7.31 18.71
C TYR A 308 -13.42 8.56 19.22
N LYS A 309 -13.86 9.16 20.36
CA LYS A 309 -13.15 10.28 20.98
C LYS A 309 -11.80 9.89 21.56
N ASP A 310 -11.58 8.61 21.84
CA ASP A 310 -10.30 8.10 22.34
C ASP A 310 -9.21 8.20 21.27
N LEU A 311 -9.59 8.19 19.98
CA LEU A 311 -8.68 8.46 18.86
C LEU A 311 -8.11 9.88 18.87
N TYR A 312 -8.76 10.83 19.57
CA TYR A 312 -8.28 12.21 19.66
C TYR A 312 -7.18 12.42 20.71
N SER A 313 -6.69 11.34 21.29
CA SER A 313 -5.59 11.39 22.25
C SER A 313 -4.27 11.71 21.56
N THR A 314 -3.43 12.52 22.23
CA THR A 314 -2.04 12.75 21.81
C THR A 314 -1.17 11.48 21.84
N ARG A 315 -1.66 10.41 22.49
CA ARG A 315 -1.04 9.07 22.44
C ARG A 315 -1.28 8.35 21.12
N ILE A 316 -2.31 8.74 20.39
CA ILE A 316 -2.64 8.16 19.06
C ILE A 316 -1.98 8.97 17.96
N ILE A 317 -1.92 10.29 18.09
CA ILE A 317 -1.27 11.17 17.12
C ILE A 317 -0.43 12.18 17.91
N SER A 318 0.85 12.22 17.61
CA SER A 318 1.77 13.21 18.22
C SER A 318 1.60 14.57 17.53
N ASP A 319 0.51 15.26 17.89
CA ASP A 319 0.17 16.60 17.36
C ASP A 319 -0.65 17.39 18.38
N ASP A 320 -0.67 18.73 18.25
CA ASP A 320 -1.38 19.64 19.17
C ASP A 320 -2.91 19.61 18.97
N ASN A 321 -3.39 19.23 17.79
CA ASN A 321 -4.83 19.18 17.49
C ASN A 321 -5.22 17.88 16.76
N PRO A 322 -5.13 16.71 17.42
CA PRO A 322 -5.42 15.41 16.82
C PRO A 322 -6.85 15.32 16.27
N GLN A 323 -7.82 15.87 17.00
CA GLN A 323 -9.23 15.85 16.60
C GLN A 323 -9.48 16.53 15.25
N LYS A 324 -8.89 17.69 15.04
CA LYS A 324 -9.05 18.44 13.78
C LYS A 324 -8.41 17.65 12.63
N LEU A 325 -7.18 17.18 12.82
CA LEU A 325 -6.44 16.44 11.79
C LEU A 325 -7.17 15.17 11.36
N ILE A 326 -7.66 14.36 12.33
CA ILE A 326 -8.41 13.14 12.05
C ILE A 326 -9.69 13.45 11.26
N LYS A 327 -10.46 14.45 11.70
CA LYS A 327 -11.73 14.82 11.04
C LYS A 327 -11.50 15.36 9.64
N ASP A 328 -10.49 16.21 9.43
CA ASP A 328 -10.17 16.78 8.13
C ASP A 328 -9.67 15.68 7.17
N CYS A 329 -8.76 14.80 7.61
CA CYS A 329 -8.30 13.66 6.83
C CYS A 329 -9.47 12.72 6.49
N ALA A 330 -10.30 12.35 7.47
CA ALA A 330 -11.45 11.47 7.25
C ALA A 330 -12.45 12.07 6.24
N ARG A 331 -12.67 13.38 6.28
CA ARG A 331 -13.55 14.09 5.33
C ARG A 331 -12.99 14.02 3.91
N GLU A 332 -11.70 14.27 3.74
CA GLU A 332 -11.03 14.17 2.44
C GLU A 332 -11.04 12.75 1.90
N LEU A 333 -10.82 11.73 2.76
CA LEU A 333 -10.87 10.32 2.39
C LEU A 333 -12.26 9.89 1.89
N CYS A 334 -13.32 10.28 2.59
CA CYS A 334 -14.67 9.96 2.14
C CYS A 334 -14.99 10.65 0.79
N PHE A 335 -14.53 11.88 0.60
CA PHE A 335 -14.67 12.58 -0.68
C PHE A 335 -13.89 11.86 -1.79
N LEU A 336 -12.67 11.42 -1.52
CA LEU A 336 -11.84 10.67 -2.45
C LEU A 336 -12.51 9.35 -2.88
N VAL A 337 -12.96 8.53 -1.92
CA VAL A 337 -13.62 7.25 -2.21
C VAL A 337 -14.86 7.49 -3.07
N LYS A 338 -15.65 8.53 -2.79
CA LYS A 338 -16.79 8.91 -3.62
C LYS A 338 -16.39 9.32 -5.05
N LYS A 339 -15.29 10.06 -5.20
CA LYS A 339 -14.71 10.43 -6.51
C LYS A 339 -14.23 9.18 -7.26
N LEU A 340 -13.56 8.25 -6.59
CA LEU A 340 -13.02 7.02 -7.17
C LEU A 340 -14.13 6.06 -7.62
N THR A 341 -15.32 6.10 -7.03
CA THR A 341 -16.46 5.25 -7.41
C THR A 341 -16.78 5.33 -8.91
N ASN A 342 -16.62 6.49 -9.52
CA ASN A 342 -16.89 6.74 -10.95
C ASN A 342 -15.60 6.88 -11.77
N SER A 343 -14.44 6.61 -11.21
CA SER A 343 -13.13 6.72 -11.86
C SER A 343 -12.83 5.45 -12.68
N LYS A 344 -11.82 5.58 -13.55
CA LYS A 344 -11.20 4.43 -14.23
C LYS A 344 -10.19 3.70 -13.32
N LEU A 345 -9.76 4.32 -12.22
CA LEU A 345 -8.88 3.75 -11.21
C LEU A 345 -9.73 2.88 -10.28
N LYS A 346 -9.71 1.59 -10.46
CA LYS A 346 -10.68 0.66 -9.86
C LYS A 346 -10.05 -0.45 -9.05
N SER A 347 -8.73 -0.59 -9.05
CA SER A 347 -8.07 -1.76 -8.48
C SER A 347 -8.38 -1.96 -7.00
N ALA A 348 -8.37 -0.90 -6.20
CA ALA A 348 -8.78 -0.97 -4.80
C ALA A 348 -10.27 -1.35 -4.66
N LYS A 349 -11.16 -0.71 -5.44
CA LYS A 349 -12.59 -0.99 -5.41
C LYS A 349 -12.91 -2.41 -5.87
N GLU A 350 -12.28 -2.89 -6.95
CA GLU A 350 -12.46 -4.25 -7.46
C GLU A 350 -12.04 -5.29 -6.39
N LYS A 351 -10.86 -5.12 -5.74
CA LYS A 351 -10.41 -5.97 -4.63
C LYS A 351 -11.46 -6.04 -3.53
N TYR A 352 -11.86 -4.90 -2.97
CA TYR A 352 -12.76 -4.84 -1.81
C TYR A 352 -14.25 -5.01 -2.14
N SER A 353 -14.60 -5.23 -3.42
CA SER A 353 -15.93 -5.67 -3.86
C SER A 353 -16.09 -7.19 -3.92
N LEU A 354 -15.04 -7.96 -3.65
CA LEU A 354 -15.08 -9.42 -3.65
C LEU A 354 -15.66 -9.98 -2.35
N LYS A 355 -16.17 -11.21 -2.42
CA LYS A 355 -16.75 -11.94 -1.27
C LYS A 355 -15.72 -12.12 -0.13
N GLU A 356 -14.48 -12.40 -0.46
CA GLU A 356 -13.39 -12.58 0.49
C GLU A 356 -13.10 -11.32 1.33
N TYR A 357 -13.45 -10.14 0.80
CA TYR A 357 -13.38 -8.84 1.50
C TYR A 357 -14.75 -8.35 1.94
N CYS A 358 -15.72 -9.24 2.18
CA CYS A 358 -17.05 -8.94 2.70
C CYS A 358 -17.83 -7.90 1.86
N TYR A 359 -17.50 -7.70 0.58
CA TYR A 359 -18.15 -6.72 -0.30
C TYR A 359 -18.11 -5.27 0.22
N VAL A 360 -17.15 -4.91 1.07
CA VAL A 360 -17.16 -3.63 1.81
C VAL A 360 -17.15 -2.40 0.90
N ALA A 361 -16.55 -2.47 -0.30
CA ALA A 361 -16.59 -1.36 -1.25
C ALA A 361 -18.01 -1.12 -1.78
N ILE A 362 -18.79 -2.18 -2.03
CA ILE A 362 -20.19 -2.07 -2.46
C ILE A 362 -21.05 -1.51 -1.33
N LEU A 363 -20.85 -1.99 -0.11
CA LEU A 363 -21.53 -1.50 1.09
C LEU A 363 -21.23 -0.01 1.33
N CYS A 364 -19.96 0.39 1.18
CA CYS A 364 -19.54 1.77 1.31
C CYS A 364 -20.21 2.67 0.25
N ASP A 365 -20.21 2.25 -1.02
CA ASP A 365 -20.87 2.99 -2.10
C ASP A 365 -22.35 3.22 -1.86
N SER A 366 -23.06 2.21 -1.33
CA SER A 366 -24.49 2.32 -1.05
C SER A 366 -24.81 3.36 0.03
N ARG A 367 -23.96 3.47 1.06
CA ARG A 367 -24.14 4.44 2.15
C ARG A 367 -23.64 5.85 1.82
N LEU A 368 -22.59 5.99 0.98
CA LEU A 368 -22.10 7.31 0.59
C LEU A 368 -22.96 8.00 -0.48
N ARG A 369 -23.91 7.28 -1.11
CA ARG A 369 -24.88 7.85 -2.05
C ARG A 369 -26.09 8.46 -1.37
N ASN A 370 -26.47 7.91 -0.22
CA ASN A 370 -27.56 8.40 0.63
C ASN A 370 -27.07 9.49 1.57
#